data_6a03cfd8481ef76545f9d34d42140171
#
_entry.id   6a03cfd8481ef76545f9d34d42140171
#
_cell.length_a   1.000
_cell.length_b   1.000
_cell.length_c   1.000
_cell.angle_alpha   90.00
_cell.angle_beta   90.00
_cell.angle_gamma   90.00
#
_symmetry.space_group_name_H-M   'P 1'
#
loop_
_entity.id
_entity.type
_entity.pdbx_description
1 polymer ?
#
loop_
_entity_poly.entity_id
_entity_poly.type
_entity_poly.pdbx_seq_one_letter_code
_entity_poly.pdbx_strand_id
1 'polypeptide(L)'
;MCIRDRLSGGQKQRVGIARALANDPNVLLCDEATSALDPQTTDEILDLLLKIKEERNLTIVIITHEMQVIRRICDEVAVMENGRVIEQGNVDEVFENPQHEVTKRFVKDDLDDDFEDSIKHLEPLNKDAYIVRLNFNGNNTTQPVVSDITRMQNIELNILEANIKNTRTGSIGFLIVHIPHISEDGFNTFVTELHKQHVNVEVIKHG
;
A
#
# COMPACT_ATOMS: atom_id res chain seq x y z
N MET A 1 -9.44 40.66 10.96
CA MET A 1 -8.98 39.27 11.17
C MET A 1 -10.16 38.33 10.90
N CYS A 2 -10.11 37.57 9.83
CA CYS A 2 -11.25 36.73 9.41
C CYS A 2 -11.35 35.50 10.35
N ILE A 3 -12.59 35.07 10.68
CA ILE A 3 -12.82 33.85 11.50
C ILE A 3 -12.13 32.63 10.90
N ARG A 4 -12.04 32.58 9.56
CA ARG A 4 -11.37 31.52 8.81
C ARG A 4 -9.88 31.34 9.22
N ASP A 5 -9.19 32.41 9.60
CA ASP A 5 -7.76 32.39 9.95
C ASP A 5 -7.50 31.76 11.34
N ARG A 6 -8.57 31.55 12.12
CA ARG A 6 -8.52 30.95 13.46
C ARG A 6 -8.79 29.44 13.47
N LEU A 7 -9.22 28.88 12.36
CA LEU A 7 -9.54 27.46 12.25
C LEU A 7 -8.27 26.64 11.99
N SER A 8 -8.17 25.46 12.62
CA SER A 8 -7.19 24.45 12.27
C SER A 8 -7.39 23.93 10.86
N GLY A 9 -6.40 23.21 10.30
CA GLY A 9 -6.50 22.59 8.98
C GLY A 9 -7.73 21.68 8.86
N GLY A 10 -7.90 20.76 9.79
CA GLY A 10 -9.06 19.85 9.82
C GLY A 10 -10.42 20.58 9.99
N GLN A 11 -10.45 21.65 10.78
CA GLN A 11 -11.66 22.46 10.90
C GLN A 11 -12.01 23.18 9.59
N LYS A 12 -11.00 23.72 8.88
CA LYS A 12 -11.20 24.31 7.55
C LYS A 12 -11.76 23.30 6.56
N GLN A 13 -11.22 22.08 6.60
CA GLN A 13 -11.67 20.99 5.73
C GLN A 13 -13.11 20.57 6.02
N ARG A 14 -13.48 20.41 7.30
CA ARG A 14 -14.87 20.11 7.69
C ARG A 14 -15.85 21.20 7.24
N VAL A 15 -15.46 22.46 7.34
CA VAL A 15 -16.26 23.60 6.83
C VAL A 15 -16.37 23.54 5.30
N GLY A 16 -15.30 23.18 4.59
CA GLY A 16 -15.31 22.97 3.14
C GLY A 16 -16.29 21.90 2.72
N ILE A 17 -16.26 20.73 3.37
CA ILE A 17 -17.16 19.61 3.15
C ILE A 17 -18.61 20.04 3.44
N ALA A 18 -18.86 20.65 4.60
CA ALA A 18 -20.21 21.12 4.96
C ALA A 18 -20.79 22.11 3.93
N ARG A 19 -19.95 23.01 3.41
CA ARG A 19 -20.36 23.96 2.36
C ARG A 19 -20.67 23.25 1.04
N ALA A 20 -19.88 22.27 0.65
CA ALA A 20 -20.09 21.50 -0.57
C ALA A 20 -21.40 20.69 -0.50
N LEU A 21 -21.76 20.21 0.70
CA LEU A 21 -22.99 19.43 0.94
C LEU A 21 -24.26 20.28 1.12
N ALA A 22 -24.13 21.62 1.24
CA ALA A 22 -25.27 22.49 1.55
C ALA A 22 -26.37 22.49 0.48
N ASN A 23 -26.03 22.15 -0.76
CA ASN A 23 -26.99 22.07 -1.89
C ASN A 23 -27.43 20.62 -2.20
N ASP A 24 -27.21 19.69 -1.28
CA ASP A 24 -27.60 18.29 -1.40
C ASP A 24 -27.13 17.65 -2.74
N PRO A 25 -25.82 17.66 -3.03
CA PRO A 25 -25.29 17.15 -4.29
C PRO A 25 -25.34 15.63 -4.34
N ASN A 26 -25.39 15.06 -5.55
CA ASN A 26 -25.23 13.62 -5.78
C ASN A 26 -23.76 13.20 -5.90
N VAL A 27 -22.87 14.15 -6.20
CA VAL A 27 -21.44 13.92 -6.39
C VAL A 27 -20.64 14.96 -5.60
N LEU A 28 -19.66 14.51 -4.82
CA LEU A 28 -18.71 15.35 -4.11
C LEU A 28 -17.33 15.18 -4.74
N LEU A 29 -16.72 16.29 -5.17
CA LEU A 29 -15.34 16.30 -5.66
C LEU A 29 -14.42 16.79 -4.55
N CYS A 30 -13.42 15.98 -4.22
CA CYS A 30 -12.39 16.28 -3.24
C CYS A 30 -11.04 16.34 -3.94
N ASP A 31 -10.47 17.52 -4.04
CA ASP A 31 -9.15 17.75 -4.63
C ASP A 31 -8.13 17.95 -3.50
N GLU A 32 -7.20 17.00 -3.35
CA GLU A 32 -6.17 16.97 -2.32
C GLU A 32 -6.68 17.28 -0.90
N ALA A 33 -7.82 16.70 -0.54
CA ALA A 33 -8.55 17.04 0.70
C ALA A 33 -7.75 16.76 1.99
N THR A 34 -6.67 16.00 1.94
CA THR A 34 -5.88 15.54 3.10
C THR A 34 -4.43 16.01 3.07
N SER A 35 -3.91 16.49 1.94
CA SER A 35 -2.48 16.75 1.70
C SER A 35 -1.79 17.73 2.68
N ALA A 36 -2.56 18.58 3.38
CA ALA A 36 -2.05 19.54 4.35
C ALA A 36 -2.42 19.23 5.80
N LEU A 37 -2.84 17.99 6.09
CA LEU A 37 -3.30 17.55 7.40
C LEU A 37 -2.28 16.58 8.03
N ASP A 38 -2.26 16.55 9.34
CA ASP A 38 -1.55 15.49 10.05
C ASP A 38 -2.28 14.14 9.93
N PRO A 39 -1.59 13.01 10.12
CA PRO A 39 -2.17 11.68 9.91
C PRO A 39 -3.46 11.43 10.70
N GLN A 40 -3.53 11.87 11.96
CA GLN A 40 -4.72 11.68 12.79
C GLN A 40 -5.90 12.47 12.26
N THR A 41 -5.68 13.72 11.86
CA THR A 41 -6.73 14.57 11.28
C THR A 41 -7.16 14.04 9.90
N THR A 42 -6.23 13.51 9.10
CA THR A 42 -6.53 12.82 7.84
C THR A 42 -7.51 11.69 8.08
N ASP A 43 -7.21 10.79 9.03
CA ASP A 43 -8.07 9.68 9.39
C ASP A 43 -9.49 10.11 9.77
N GLU A 44 -9.60 11.15 10.60
CA GLU A 44 -10.91 11.70 11.00
C GLU A 44 -11.72 12.27 9.82
N ILE A 45 -11.05 12.87 8.83
CA ILE A 45 -11.71 13.40 7.62
C ILE A 45 -12.15 12.26 6.71
N LEU A 46 -11.33 11.21 6.54
CA LEU A 46 -11.69 10.05 5.74
C LEU A 46 -12.88 9.29 6.32
N ASP A 47 -12.91 9.10 7.65
CA ASP A 47 -14.05 8.48 8.34
C ASP A 47 -15.32 9.31 8.20
N LEU A 48 -15.21 10.64 8.27
CA LEU A 48 -16.32 11.54 8.02
C LEU A 48 -16.86 11.39 6.59
N LEU A 49 -15.99 11.33 5.58
CA LEU A 49 -16.38 11.15 4.18
C LEU A 49 -17.08 9.80 3.96
N LEU A 50 -16.55 8.70 4.52
CA LEU A 50 -17.20 7.38 4.46
C LEU A 50 -18.60 7.42 5.06
N LYS A 51 -18.74 7.99 6.25
CA LYS A 51 -20.03 8.13 6.91
C LYS A 51 -21.03 8.92 6.06
N ILE A 52 -20.63 10.05 5.49
CA ILE A 52 -21.47 10.88 4.62
C ILE A 52 -21.85 10.10 3.35
N LYS A 53 -20.90 9.37 2.74
CA LYS A 53 -21.14 8.51 1.57
C LYS A 53 -22.29 7.52 1.85
N GLU A 54 -22.23 6.82 2.98
CA GLU A 54 -23.22 5.83 3.38
C GLU A 54 -24.58 6.46 3.72
N GLU A 55 -24.59 7.51 4.56
CA GLU A 55 -25.84 8.15 5.01
C GLU A 55 -26.61 8.84 3.90
N ARG A 56 -25.92 9.36 2.87
CA ARG A 56 -26.52 10.15 1.78
C ARG A 56 -26.51 9.45 0.44
N ASN A 57 -26.01 8.22 0.34
CA ASN A 57 -25.80 7.51 -0.93
C ASN A 57 -25.07 8.40 -1.97
N LEU A 58 -23.99 9.04 -1.52
CA LEU A 58 -23.25 10.06 -2.26
C LEU A 58 -22.10 9.40 -3.03
N THR A 59 -21.89 9.79 -4.28
CA THR A 59 -20.67 9.45 -5.02
C THR A 59 -19.57 10.44 -4.65
N ILE A 60 -18.41 9.94 -4.19
CA ILE A 60 -17.25 10.78 -3.87
C ILE A 60 -16.16 10.49 -4.88
N VAL A 61 -15.66 11.54 -5.53
CA VAL A 61 -14.48 11.50 -6.40
C VAL A 61 -13.35 12.21 -5.69
N ILE A 62 -12.25 11.50 -5.46
CA ILE A 62 -11.07 12.02 -4.75
C ILE A 62 -9.91 12.11 -5.73
N ILE A 63 -9.27 13.27 -5.79
CA ILE A 63 -8.01 13.47 -6.47
C ILE A 63 -6.93 13.53 -5.40
N THR A 64 -5.99 12.62 -5.46
CA THR A 64 -4.89 12.52 -4.49
C THR A 64 -3.70 11.77 -5.10
N HIS A 65 -2.52 12.03 -4.58
CA HIS A 65 -1.32 11.23 -4.81
C HIS A 65 -1.00 10.32 -3.61
N GLU A 66 -1.82 10.37 -2.55
CA GLU A 66 -1.65 9.57 -1.34
C GLU A 66 -2.29 8.19 -1.52
N MET A 67 -1.49 7.16 -1.75
CA MET A 67 -1.97 5.78 -1.97
C MET A 67 -2.75 5.24 -0.77
N GLN A 68 -2.38 5.64 0.45
CA GLN A 68 -3.08 5.25 1.68
C GLN A 68 -4.54 5.72 1.69
N VAL A 69 -4.81 6.93 1.19
CA VAL A 69 -6.18 7.47 1.05
C VAL A 69 -6.99 6.61 0.09
N ILE A 70 -6.41 6.28 -1.08
CA ILE A 70 -7.09 5.47 -2.10
C ILE A 70 -7.46 4.10 -1.52
N ARG A 71 -6.52 3.39 -0.90
CA ARG A 71 -6.76 2.06 -0.31
C ARG A 71 -7.82 2.06 0.77
N ARG A 72 -7.90 3.15 1.54
CA ARG A 72 -8.80 3.23 2.71
C ARG A 72 -10.25 3.44 2.33
N ILE A 73 -10.55 4.31 1.37
CA ILE A 73 -11.92 4.76 1.13
C ILE A 73 -12.44 4.62 -0.30
N CYS A 74 -11.57 4.34 -1.28
CA CYS A 74 -12.00 4.20 -2.67
C CYS A 74 -12.40 2.76 -3.00
N ASP A 75 -13.38 2.61 -3.86
CA ASP A 75 -13.80 1.33 -4.43
C ASP A 75 -13.11 1.11 -5.80
N GLU A 76 -12.97 2.18 -6.57
CA GLU A 76 -12.36 2.20 -7.90
C GLU A 76 -11.27 3.27 -7.97
N VAL A 77 -10.29 3.07 -8.82
CA VAL A 77 -9.20 4.01 -9.07
C VAL A 77 -9.03 4.22 -10.57
N ALA A 78 -8.68 5.45 -10.95
CA ALA A 78 -8.21 5.81 -12.29
C ALA A 78 -6.86 6.52 -12.15
N VAL A 79 -5.80 5.90 -12.66
CA VAL A 79 -4.46 6.47 -12.70
C VAL A 79 -4.34 7.37 -13.90
N MET A 80 -3.86 8.59 -13.70
CA MET A 80 -3.74 9.60 -14.75
C MET A 80 -2.29 10.00 -14.98
N GLU A 81 -1.93 10.13 -16.25
CA GLU A 81 -0.65 10.71 -16.69
C GLU A 81 -0.88 11.64 -17.86
N ASN A 82 -0.27 12.83 -17.83
CA ASN A 82 -0.38 13.85 -18.89
C ASN A 82 -1.83 14.14 -19.33
N GLY A 83 -2.77 14.18 -18.38
CA GLY A 83 -4.19 14.47 -18.62
C GLY A 83 -4.99 13.31 -19.25
N ARG A 84 -4.43 12.09 -19.28
CA ARG A 84 -5.10 10.89 -19.79
C ARG A 84 -5.18 9.82 -18.72
N VAL A 85 -6.28 9.09 -18.69
CA VAL A 85 -6.39 7.87 -17.88
C VAL A 85 -5.56 6.79 -18.57
N ILE A 86 -4.58 6.25 -17.86
CA ILE A 86 -3.66 5.21 -18.34
C ILE A 86 -3.99 3.82 -17.79
N GLU A 87 -4.64 3.77 -16.63
CA GLU A 87 -5.11 2.54 -16.01
C GLU A 87 -6.31 2.85 -15.13
N GLN A 88 -7.30 1.96 -15.08
CA GLN A 88 -8.47 2.09 -14.22
C GLN A 88 -9.04 0.73 -13.86
N GLY A 89 -9.67 0.63 -12.69
CA GLY A 89 -10.32 -0.58 -12.22
C GLY A 89 -10.64 -0.53 -10.74
N ASN A 90 -10.97 -1.70 -10.20
CA ASN A 90 -11.09 -1.88 -8.77
C ASN A 90 -9.75 -1.62 -8.08
N VAL A 91 -9.77 -0.97 -6.92
CA VAL A 91 -8.53 -0.58 -6.21
C VAL A 91 -7.65 -1.80 -5.95
N ASP A 92 -8.22 -2.89 -5.44
CA ASP A 92 -7.44 -4.08 -5.10
C ASP A 92 -6.79 -4.70 -6.36
N GLU A 93 -7.53 -4.81 -7.48
CA GLU A 93 -7.01 -5.37 -8.74
C GLU A 93 -5.86 -4.53 -9.31
N VAL A 94 -6.04 -3.19 -9.37
CA VAL A 94 -5.03 -2.28 -9.92
C VAL A 94 -3.77 -2.25 -9.06
N PHE A 95 -3.90 -2.37 -7.72
CA PHE A 95 -2.76 -2.36 -6.82
C PHE A 95 -2.07 -3.72 -6.67
N GLU A 96 -2.81 -4.83 -6.83
CA GLU A 96 -2.22 -6.17 -6.78
C GLU A 96 -1.51 -6.56 -8.08
N ASN A 97 -2.04 -6.10 -9.22
CA ASN A 97 -1.53 -6.47 -10.54
C ASN A 97 -1.46 -5.26 -11.50
N PRO A 98 -0.69 -4.21 -11.14
CA PRO A 98 -0.58 -3.01 -11.97
C PRO A 98 0.00 -3.33 -13.33
N GLN A 99 -0.67 -2.88 -14.41
CA GLN A 99 -0.25 -3.16 -15.78
C GLN A 99 0.65 -2.05 -16.33
N HIS A 100 0.34 -0.79 -15.99
CA HIS A 100 1.09 0.35 -16.50
C HIS A 100 2.32 0.68 -15.64
N GLU A 101 3.44 1.05 -16.26
CA GLU A 101 4.69 1.33 -15.54
C GLU A 101 4.57 2.46 -14.51
N VAL A 102 3.73 3.46 -14.78
CA VAL A 102 3.47 4.55 -13.82
C VAL A 102 2.74 4.02 -12.60
N THR A 103 1.74 3.16 -12.80
CA THR A 103 1.01 2.53 -11.69
C THR A 103 1.93 1.63 -10.85
N LYS A 104 2.79 0.83 -11.52
CA LYS A 104 3.79 -0.01 -10.84
C LYS A 104 4.70 0.82 -9.95
N ARG A 105 5.14 1.98 -10.47
CA ARG A 105 5.99 2.90 -9.70
C ARG A 105 5.25 3.47 -8.49
N PHE A 106 4.01 3.96 -8.64
CA PHE A 106 3.22 4.47 -7.52
C PHE A 106 2.98 3.42 -6.44
N VAL A 107 2.66 2.18 -6.86
CA VAL A 107 2.46 1.06 -5.92
C VAL A 107 3.77 0.71 -5.22
N LYS A 108 4.88 0.72 -5.96
CA LYS A 108 6.20 0.45 -5.40
C LYS A 108 6.60 1.53 -4.40
N ASP A 109 6.51 2.80 -4.78
CA ASP A 109 6.88 3.94 -3.93
C ASP A 109 6.08 3.93 -2.60
N ASP A 110 4.77 3.60 -2.63
CA ASP A 110 3.95 3.45 -1.41
C ASP A 110 4.38 2.29 -0.50
N LEU A 111 5.05 1.30 -1.06
CA LEU A 111 5.55 0.14 -0.32
C LEU A 111 7.02 0.32 0.13
N ASP A 112 7.79 1.15 -0.55
CA ASP A 112 9.25 1.22 -0.41
C ASP A 112 9.77 2.48 0.32
N ASP A 113 8.89 3.32 0.90
CA ASP A 113 9.25 4.64 1.47
C ASP A 113 10.42 4.62 2.48
N ASP A 114 10.79 3.43 3.03
CA ASP A 114 11.91 3.27 3.99
C ASP A 114 12.99 2.25 3.55
N PHE A 115 12.80 1.58 2.40
CA PHE A 115 13.57 0.36 2.09
C PHE A 115 15.00 0.61 1.59
N GLU A 116 15.22 1.61 0.71
CA GLU A 116 16.58 1.86 0.18
C GLU A 116 17.59 2.19 1.27
N ASP A 117 17.14 2.85 2.35
CA ASP A 117 18.01 3.16 3.48
C ASP A 117 18.34 1.93 4.33
N SER A 118 17.41 1.00 4.46
CA SER A 118 17.62 -0.25 5.22
C SER A 118 18.64 -1.18 4.59
N ILE A 119 18.75 -1.18 3.25
CA ILE A 119 19.73 -2.04 2.52
C ILE A 119 21.10 -1.40 2.41
N LYS A 120 21.22 -0.07 2.38
CA LYS A 120 22.50 0.65 2.25
C LYS A 120 23.49 0.30 3.36
N HIS A 121 23.00 -0.12 4.51
CA HIS A 121 23.80 -0.45 5.69
C HIS A 121 24.19 -1.93 5.80
N LEU A 122 23.68 -2.78 4.88
CA LEU A 122 24.06 -4.19 4.88
C LEU A 122 25.46 -4.34 4.30
N GLU A 123 26.35 -5.02 5.08
CA GLU A 123 27.68 -5.39 4.63
C GLU A 123 27.63 -6.19 3.32
N PRO A 124 28.74 -6.26 2.54
CA PRO A 124 28.77 -7.06 1.33
C PRO A 124 28.31 -8.49 1.64
N LEU A 125 27.30 -8.94 0.90
CA LEU A 125 26.71 -10.28 1.07
C LEU A 125 27.74 -11.36 0.72
N ASN A 126 27.69 -12.46 1.44
CA ASN A 126 28.38 -13.68 1.04
C ASN A 126 27.78 -14.23 -0.27
N LYS A 127 28.56 -14.98 -1.05
CA LYS A 127 28.13 -15.54 -2.35
C LYS A 127 26.85 -16.40 -2.29
N ASP A 128 26.56 -16.99 -1.12
CA ASP A 128 25.42 -17.86 -0.88
C ASP A 128 24.29 -17.14 -0.14
N ALA A 129 24.31 -15.81 -0.11
CA ALA A 129 23.32 -15.01 0.59
C ALA A 129 22.35 -14.35 -0.40
N TYR A 130 21.08 -14.32 -0.03
CA TYR A 130 20.02 -13.66 -0.76
C TYR A 130 19.30 -12.65 0.10
N ILE A 131 18.94 -11.50 -0.48
CA ILE A 131 17.91 -10.61 0.04
C ILE A 131 16.74 -10.70 -0.91
N VAL A 132 15.60 -11.09 -0.39
CA VAL A 132 14.39 -11.28 -1.19
C VAL A 132 13.20 -10.56 -0.55
N ARG A 133 12.32 -10.09 -1.40
CA ARG A 133 11.01 -9.56 -1.02
C ARG A 133 9.97 -10.64 -1.27
N LEU A 134 9.19 -10.93 -0.24
CA LEU A 134 8.08 -11.88 -0.27
C LEU A 134 6.78 -11.07 -0.24
N ASN A 135 6.00 -11.08 -1.32
CA ASN A 135 4.74 -10.36 -1.41
C ASN A 135 3.57 -11.29 -1.09
N PHE A 136 2.71 -10.87 -0.17
CA PHE A 136 1.54 -11.60 0.32
C PHE A 136 0.26 -10.88 -0.07
N ASN A 137 -0.72 -11.62 -0.58
CA ASN A 137 -2.01 -11.10 -0.97
C ASN A 137 -3.15 -11.89 -0.29
N GLY A 138 -4.16 -11.18 0.23
CA GLY A 138 -5.38 -11.78 0.75
C GLY A 138 -5.16 -12.72 1.94
N ASN A 139 -5.65 -13.96 1.84
CA ASN A 139 -5.66 -14.93 2.95
C ASN A 139 -4.28 -15.39 3.41
N ASN A 140 -3.24 -15.20 2.61
CA ASN A 140 -1.90 -15.68 2.93
C ASN A 140 -1.17 -14.81 3.95
N THR A 141 -1.62 -13.58 4.16
CA THR A 141 -1.04 -12.66 5.15
C THR A 141 -1.24 -13.12 6.59
N THR A 142 -2.24 -13.96 6.85
CA THR A 142 -2.58 -14.48 8.19
C THR A 142 -2.11 -15.91 8.44
N GLN A 143 -1.54 -16.58 7.42
CA GLN A 143 -1.04 -17.96 7.53
C GLN A 143 0.45 -17.98 7.87
N PRO A 144 0.94 -18.98 8.61
CA PRO A 144 2.36 -19.08 8.98
C PRO A 144 3.25 -19.60 7.84
N VAL A 145 3.01 -19.16 6.58
CA VAL A 145 3.65 -19.68 5.37
C VAL A 145 5.17 -19.66 5.47
N VAL A 146 5.76 -18.53 5.86
CA VAL A 146 7.23 -18.38 5.97
C VAL A 146 7.79 -19.33 7.02
N SER A 147 7.16 -19.38 8.20
CA SER A 147 7.63 -20.21 9.31
C SER A 147 7.52 -21.71 8.99
N ASP A 148 6.50 -22.12 8.26
CA ASP A 148 6.33 -23.51 7.86
C ASP A 148 7.38 -23.92 6.82
N ILE A 149 7.61 -23.11 5.79
CA ILE A 149 8.60 -23.40 4.75
C ILE A 149 10.02 -23.40 5.32
N THR A 150 10.37 -22.41 6.15
CA THR A 150 11.71 -22.34 6.77
C THR A 150 11.98 -23.55 7.67
N ARG A 151 10.97 -23.99 8.43
CA ARG A 151 11.07 -25.20 9.25
C ARG A 151 11.19 -26.47 8.42
N MET A 152 10.40 -26.61 7.35
CA MET A 152 10.42 -27.78 6.47
C MET A 152 11.76 -27.94 5.74
N GLN A 153 12.39 -26.85 5.34
CA GLN A 153 13.64 -26.85 4.60
C GLN A 153 14.88 -26.56 5.46
N ASN A 154 14.69 -26.36 6.76
CA ASN A 154 15.76 -25.99 7.71
C ASN A 154 16.57 -24.76 7.23
N ILE A 155 15.84 -23.72 6.76
CA ILE A 155 16.42 -22.46 6.30
C ILE A 155 16.40 -21.46 7.46
N GLU A 156 17.53 -20.83 7.69
CA GLU A 156 17.66 -19.68 8.59
C GLU A 156 17.48 -18.40 7.78
N LEU A 157 16.65 -17.48 8.28
CA LEU A 157 16.48 -16.17 7.68
C LEU A 157 16.31 -15.08 8.75
N ASN A 158 16.72 -13.86 8.40
CA ASN A 158 16.46 -12.66 9.18
C ASN A 158 15.40 -11.82 8.46
N ILE A 159 14.41 -11.34 9.19
CA ILE A 159 13.46 -10.36 8.68
C ILE A 159 14.12 -8.98 8.81
N LEU A 160 14.33 -8.32 7.68
CA LEU A 160 14.90 -6.97 7.63
C LEU A 160 13.80 -5.92 7.75
N GLU A 161 12.66 -6.20 7.07
CA GLU A 161 11.51 -5.32 7.06
C GLU A 161 10.22 -6.14 6.94
N ALA A 162 9.13 -5.64 7.50
CA ALA A 162 7.81 -6.21 7.38
C ALA A 162 6.76 -5.11 7.33
N ASN A 163 5.89 -5.17 6.34
CA ASN A 163 4.77 -4.26 6.23
C ASN A 163 3.51 -5.03 5.87
N ILE A 164 2.45 -4.89 6.66
CA ILE A 164 1.14 -5.49 6.39
C ILE A 164 0.10 -4.39 6.49
N LYS A 165 -0.62 -4.18 5.40
CA LYS A 165 -1.70 -3.19 5.31
C LYS A 165 -3.03 -3.90 5.15
N ASN A 166 -4.03 -3.48 5.93
CA ASN A 166 -5.40 -3.97 5.79
C ASN A 166 -6.08 -3.20 4.66
N THR A 167 -6.72 -3.94 3.75
CA THR A 167 -7.61 -3.41 2.72
C THR A 167 -9.06 -3.74 3.06
N ARG A 168 -10.02 -3.25 2.29
CA ARG A 168 -11.46 -3.54 2.52
C ARG A 168 -11.80 -5.02 2.29
N THR A 169 -11.06 -5.71 1.43
CA THR A 169 -11.31 -7.10 1.01
C THR A 169 -10.35 -8.11 1.63
N GLY A 170 -9.32 -7.65 2.35
CA GLY A 170 -8.33 -8.53 2.98
C GLY A 170 -7.13 -7.76 3.50
N SER A 171 -6.00 -8.42 3.52
CA SER A 171 -4.72 -7.80 3.87
C SER A 171 -3.71 -8.04 2.77
N ILE A 172 -2.89 -7.05 2.49
CA ILE A 172 -1.72 -7.16 1.62
C ILE A 172 -0.48 -6.84 2.42
N GLY A 173 0.63 -7.41 2.06
CA GLY A 173 1.86 -7.13 2.78
C GLY A 173 3.09 -7.68 2.10
N PHE A 174 4.24 -7.28 2.60
CA PHE A 174 5.49 -7.85 2.19
C PHE A 174 6.40 -8.10 3.40
N LEU A 175 7.31 -9.03 3.21
CA LEU A 175 8.47 -9.23 4.08
C LEU A 175 9.72 -9.09 3.23
N ILE A 176 10.71 -8.38 3.74
CA ILE A 176 12.06 -8.40 3.19
C ILE A 176 12.91 -9.23 4.11
N VAL A 177 13.45 -10.29 3.56
CA VAL A 177 14.22 -11.26 4.32
C VAL A 177 15.63 -11.41 3.76
N HIS A 178 16.59 -11.56 4.66
CA HIS A 178 17.95 -11.93 4.37
C HIS A 178 18.15 -13.41 4.71
N ILE A 179 18.57 -14.19 3.73
CA ILE A 179 18.93 -15.60 3.86
C ILE A 179 20.45 -15.66 3.77
N PRO A 180 21.17 -15.87 4.88
CA PRO A 180 22.63 -15.73 4.92
C PRO A 180 23.39 -16.86 4.23
N HIS A 181 22.82 -18.07 4.21
CA HIS A 181 23.42 -19.27 3.63
C HIS A 181 22.36 -20.18 3.04
N ILE A 182 22.34 -20.28 1.72
CA ILE A 182 21.50 -21.22 1.00
C ILE A 182 22.15 -21.58 -0.34
N SER A 183 22.12 -22.86 -0.70
CA SER A 183 22.58 -23.28 -2.03
C SER A 183 21.58 -22.81 -3.10
N GLU A 184 22.02 -22.67 -4.34
CA GLU A 184 21.17 -22.28 -5.47
C GLU A 184 19.98 -23.23 -5.63
N ASP A 185 20.18 -24.54 -5.51
CA ASP A 185 19.11 -25.55 -5.55
C ASP A 185 18.13 -25.40 -4.36
N GLY A 186 18.68 -25.13 -3.17
CA GLY A 186 17.87 -24.86 -1.98
C GLY A 186 17.02 -23.59 -2.14
N PHE A 187 17.59 -22.54 -2.70
CA PHE A 187 16.86 -21.30 -2.99
C PHE A 187 15.75 -21.51 -4.01
N ASN A 188 16.02 -22.22 -5.10
CA ASN A 188 15.02 -22.55 -6.10
C ASN A 188 13.86 -23.37 -5.52
N THR A 189 14.17 -24.30 -4.61
CA THR A 189 13.16 -25.08 -3.88
C THR A 189 12.34 -24.18 -2.96
N PHE A 190 12.98 -23.27 -2.23
CA PHE A 190 12.33 -22.29 -1.35
C PHE A 190 11.34 -21.40 -2.12
N VAL A 191 11.78 -20.83 -3.26
CA VAL A 191 10.93 -20.02 -4.14
C VAL A 191 9.76 -20.83 -4.68
N THR A 192 9.99 -22.09 -5.08
CA THR A 192 8.92 -22.96 -5.62
C THR A 192 7.85 -23.24 -4.56
N GLU A 193 8.23 -23.51 -3.32
CA GLU A 193 7.28 -23.75 -2.23
C GLU A 193 6.47 -22.48 -1.87
N LEU A 194 7.12 -21.31 -1.89
CA LEU A 194 6.43 -20.03 -1.69
C LEU A 194 5.40 -19.76 -2.79
N HIS A 195 5.75 -20.01 -4.05
CA HIS A 195 4.82 -19.85 -5.17
C HIS A 195 3.60 -20.79 -5.06
N LYS A 196 3.77 -22.03 -4.58
CA LYS A 196 2.65 -22.95 -4.31
C LYS A 196 1.68 -22.38 -3.26
N GLN A 197 2.17 -21.58 -2.36
CA GLN A 197 1.38 -20.88 -1.35
C GLN A 197 0.92 -19.48 -1.83
N HIS A 198 1.02 -19.20 -3.13
CA HIS A 198 0.66 -17.91 -3.74
C HIS A 198 1.43 -16.71 -3.15
N VAL A 199 2.65 -16.92 -2.66
CA VAL A 199 3.56 -15.85 -2.26
C VAL A 199 4.49 -15.55 -3.43
N ASN A 200 4.50 -14.29 -3.87
CA ASN A 200 5.41 -13.87 -4.94
C ASN A 200 6.77 -13.48 -4.35
N VAL A 201 7.84 -13.93 -5.02
CA VAL A 201 9.23 -13.72 -4.57
C VAL A 201 9.98 -12.86 -5.57
N GLU A 202 10.54 -11.76 -5.10
CA GLU A 202 11.40 -10.86 -5.86
C GLU A 202 12.81 -10.87 -5.25
N VAL A 203 13.81 -11.18 -6.05
CA VAL A 203 15.22 -11.14 -5.60
C VAL A 203 15.70 -9.68 -5.70
N ILE A 204 16.06 -9.11 -4.56
CA ILE A 204 16.54 -7.73 -4.48
C ILE A 204 18.05 -7.69 -4.63
N LYS A 205 18.75 -8.61 -3.94
CA LYS A 205 20.20 -8.70 -3.96
C LYS A 205 20.66 -10.15 -3.78
N HIS A 206 21.68 -10.52 -4.52
CA HIS A 206 22.41 -11.79 -4.38
C HIS A 206 23.88 -11.47 -4.27
N GLY A 207 24.59 -12.19 -3.40
CA GLY A 207 26.02 -11.99 -3.11
C GLY A 207 26.96 -12.50 -4.20
#